data_8b3c5591adef664f86ed1ce182933784
#
_entry.id   8b3c5591adef664f86ed1ce182933784
#
_cell.length_a   1.000
_cell.length_b   1.000
_cell.length_c   1.000
_cell.angle_alpha   90.00
_cell.angle_beta   90.00
_cell.angle_gamma   90.00
#
_symmetry.space_group_name_H-M   'P 1'
#
loop_
_entity.id
_entity.type
_entity.pdbx_description
1 polymer ?
#
loop_
_entity_poly.entity_id
_entity_poly.type
_entity_poly.pdbx_seq_one_letter_code
_entity_poly.pdbx_strand_id
1 'polypeptide(L)'
;MITEQIITLRKQLKSKLEPMRFEHSVSVSFTCTALAMRYGYDIQKAELAGLMHDCAKRFTDSELIRKCQKHGVTLTEAEIKAPAVIHAKYGAYLAENKYGIQDPEIISAIACHTTGKPDMTTLD
;
A
#
# COMPACT_ATOMS: atom_id res chain seq x y z
N MET A 1 7.92 -8.24 13.08
CA MET A 1 8.54 -9.58 13.14
C MET A 1 8.74 -10.09 11.71
N ILE A 2 9.95 -10.56 11.40
CA ILE A 2 10.26 -11.00 10.03
C ILE A 2 9.66 -12.38 9.79
N THR A 3 8.81 -12.50 8.78
CA THR A 3 8.20 -13.76 8.35
C THR A 3 8.64 -14.09 6.92
N GLU A 4 8.40 -15.32 6.48
CA GLU A 4 8.63 -15.71 5.09
C GLU A 4 7.87 -14.84 4.11
N GLN A 5 6.64 -14.49 4.43
CA GLN A 5 5.81 -13.60 3.62
C GLN A 5 6.48 -12.23 3.44
N ILE A 6 6.98 -11.63 4.51
CA ILE A 6 7.68 -10.34 4.46
C ILE A 6 8.94 -10.44 3.59
N ILE A 7 9.72 -11.49 3.74
CA ILE A 7 10.93 -11.68 2.95
C ILE A 7 10.60 -11.79 1.46
N THR A 8 9.59 -12.57 1.12
CA THR A 8 9.14 -12.75 -0.26
C THR A 8 8.65 -11.43 -0.86
N LEU A 9 7.83 -10.69 -0.13
CA LEU A 9 7.29 -9.41 -0.59
C LEU A 9 8.40 -8.37 -0.76
N ARG A 10 9.38 -8.32 0.16
CA ARG A 10 10.54 -7.43 0.01
C ARG A 10 11.30 -7.71 -1.29
N LYS A 11 11.54 -8.97 -1.61
CA LYS A 11 12.22 -9.34 -2.85
C LYS A 11 11.43 -8.92 -4.08
N GLN A 12 10.13 -9.14 -4.07
CA GLN A 12 9.25 -8.75 -5.17
C GLN A 12 9.24 -7.24 -5.36
N LEU A 13 9.09 -6.48 -4.29
CA LEU A 13 9.10 -5.01 -4.35
C LEU A 13 10.45 -4.46 -4.78
N LYS A 14 11.55 -5.04 -4.29
CA LYS A 14 12.89 -4.63 -4.67
C LYS A 14 13.12 -4.75 -6.17
N SER A 15 12.53 -5.77 -6.80
CA SER A 15 12.65 -5.98 -8.25
C SER A 15 11.77 -5.04 -9.08
N LYS A 16 10.76 -4.40 -8.47
CA LYS A 16 9.75 -3.58 -9.16
C LYS A 16 9.90 -2.10 -8.89
N LEU A 17 10.25 -1.71 -7.67
CA LEU A 17 10.33 -0.30 -7.26
C LEU A 17 11.73 0.27 -7.54
N GLU A 18 11.77 1.57 -7.81
CA GLU A 18 13.01 2.32 -7.83
C GLU A 18 13.70 2.21 -6.45
N PRO A 19 15.06 2.13 -6.39
CA PRO A 19 15.77 1.85 -5.13
C PRO A 19 15.39 2.76 -3.95
N MET A 20 15.29 4.06 -4.16
CA MET A 20 14.92 4.98 -3.09
C MET A 20 13.49 4.78 -2.60
N ARG A 21 12.59 4.43 -3.51
CA ARG A 21 11.19 4.10 -3.15
C ARG A 21 11.12 2.80 -2.35
N PHE A 22 11.92 1.83 -2.71
CA PHE A 22 12.01 0.58 -1.96
C PHE A 22 12.52 0.83 -0.54
N GLU A 23 13.61 1.62 -0.39
CA GLU A 23 14.14 1.96 0.93
C GLU A 23 13.10 2.73 1.77
N HIS A 24 12.36 3.64 1.16
CA HIS A 24 11.27 4.33 1.83
C HIS A 24 10.23 3.34 2.35
N SER A 25 9.81 2.38 1.52
CA SER A 25 8.81 1.39 1.92
C SER A 25 9.28 0.51 3.07
N VAL A 26 10.55 0.09 3.07
CA VAL A 26 11.12 -0.67 4.17
C VAL A 26 11.15 0.18 5.45
N SER A 27 11.55 1.44 5.33
CA SER A 27 11.58 2.37 6.47
C SER A 27 10.20 2.59 7.07
N VAL A 28 9.18 2.76 6.22
CA VAL A 28 7.79 2.91 6.68
C VAL A 28 7.31 1.64 7.38
N SER A 29 7.69 0.45 6.88
CA SER A 29 7.32 -0.80 7.54
C SER A 29 7.86 -0.87 8.96
N PHE A 30 9.08 -0.42 9.20
CA PHE A 30 9.67 -0.37 10.54
C PHE A 30 8.98 0.67 11.42
N THR A 31 8.64 1.83 10.88
CA THR A 31 7.91 2.86 11.62
C THR A 31 6.52 2.36 12.03
N CYS A 32 5.81 1.72 11.11
CA CYS A 32 4.50 1.13 11.40
C CYS A 32 4.61 0.05 12.50
N THR A 33 5.64 -0.77 12.44
CA THR A 33 5.92 -1.79 13.47
C THR A 33 6.11 -1.14 14.84
N ALA A 34 6.91 -0.07 14.91
CA ALA A 34 7.17 0.66 16.15
C ALA A 34 5.89 1.28 16.71
N LEU A 35 5.06 1.88 15.86
CA LEU A 35 3.78 2.45 16.27
C LEU A 35 2.82 1.37 16.76
N ALA A 36 2.78 0.22 16.09
CA ALA A 36 1.96 -0.91 16.53
C ALA A 36 2.36 -1.40 17.91
N MET A 37 3.66 -1.47 18.20
CA MET A 37 4.17 -1.81 19.53
C MET A 37 3.71 -0.80 20.57
N ARG A 38 3.79 0.48 20.23
CA ARG A 38 3.42 1.57 21.16
C ARG A 38 1.95 1.57 21.51
N TYR A 39 1.08 1.28 20.54
CA TYR A 39 -0.36 1.39 20.70
C TYR A 39 -1.09 0.05 20.81
N GLY A 40 -0.37 -1.05 20.95
CA GLY A 40 -0.97 -2.36 21.17
C GLY A 40 -1.69 -2.93 19.95
N TYR A 41 -1.23 -2.61 18.76
CA TYR A 41 -1.81 -3.14 17.52
C TYR A 41 -1.01 -4.34 17.01
N ASP A 42 -1.61 -5.12 16.09
CA ASP A 42 -0.97 -6.28 15.47
C ASP A 42 0.27 -5.85 14.66
N ILE A 43 1.44 -6.28 15.12
CA ILE A 43 2.73 -5.89 14.56
C ILE A 43 2.88 -6.37 13.12
N GLN A 44 2.45 -7.60 12.82
CA GLN A 44 2.57 -8.17 11.47
C GLN A 44 1.70 -7.42 10.47
N LYS A 45 0.46 -7.10 10.83
CA LYS A 45 -0.43 -6.30 9.98
C LYS A 45 0.15 -4.93 9.69
N ALA A 46 0.68 -4.27 10.72
CA ALA A 46 1.26 -2.94 10.58
C ALA A 46 2.50 -2.97 9.69
N GLU A 47 3.36 -3.96 9.86
CA GLU A 47 4.55 -4.14 9.03
C GLU A 47 4.18 -4.35 7.56
N LEU A 48 3.22 -5.23 7.29
CA LEU A 48 2.74 -5.50 5.93
C LEU A 48 2.12 -4.28 5.29
N ALA A 49 1.25 -3.58 5.99
CA ALA A 49 0.61 -2.37 5.48
C ALA A 49 1.66 -1.32 5.11
N GLY A 50 2.62 -1.09 6.00
CA GLY A 50 3.70 -0.13 5.75
C GLY A 50 4.57 -0.51 4.56
N LEU A 51 4.93 -1.79 4.44
CA LEU A 51 5.73 -2.27 3.32
C LEU A 51 5.01 -2.09 1.98
N MET A 52 3.71 -2.36 1.94
CA MET A 52 2.95 -2.39 0.70
C MET A 52 2.28 -1.07 0.33
N HIS A 53 2.32 -0.05 1.19
CA HIS A 53 1.53 1.17 0.98
C HIS A 53 1.82 1.87 -0.35
N ASP A 54 3.04 1.83 -0.83
CA ASP A 54 3.49 2.48 -2.07
C ASP A 54 3.78 1.50 -3.21
N CYS A 55 3.22 0.28 -3.17
CA CYS A 55 3.56 -0.75 -4.16
C CYS A 55 3.20 -0.36 -5.61
N ALA A 56 2.30 0.61 -5.81
CA ALA A 56 1.94 1.13 -7.13
C ALA A 56 2.73 2.38 -7.54
N LYS A 57 3.65 2.86 -6.74
CA LYS A 57 4.42 4.09 -7.01
C LYS A 57 5.46 3.95 -8.13
N ARG A 58 5.50 2.83 -8.80
CA ARG A 58 6.35 2.61 -9.97
C ARG A 58 5.71 3.10 -11.28
N PHE A 59 4.42 3.40 -11.28
CA PHE A 59 3.66 3.78 -12.48
C PHE A 59 3.49 5.29 -12.56
N THR A 60 3.46 5.81 -13.80
CA THR A 60 3.10 7.21 -14.04
C THR A 60 1.61 7.42 -13.80
N ASP A 61 1.18 8.69 -13.65
CA ASP A 61 -0.22 9.01 -13.43
C ASP A 61 -1.12 8.48 -14.55
N SER A 62 -0.71 8.64 -15.81
CA SER A 62 -1.49 8.14 -16.95
C SER A 62 -1.54 6.62 -17.00
N GLU A 63 -0.46 5.94 -16.61
CA GLU A 63 -0.45 4.48 -16.49
C GLU A 63 -1.40 4.01 -15.39
N LEU A 64 -1.42 4.70 -14.25
CA LEU A 64 -2.32 4.37 -13.14
C LEU A 64 -3.78 4.49 -13.56
N ILE A 65 -4.14 5.58 -14.26
CA ILE A 65 -5.51 5.77 -14.75
C ILE A 65 -5.91 4.63 -15.69
N ARG A 66 -5.05 4.29 -16.66
CA ARG A 66 -5.32 3.18 -17.59
C ARG A 66 -5.47 1.84 -16.88
N LYS A 67 -4.58 1.56 -15.92
CA LYS A 67 -4.61 0.30 -15.19
C LYS A 67 -5.86 0.18 -14.32
N CYS A 68 -6.28 1.27 -13.68
CA CYS A 68 -7.52 1.29 -12.92
C CYS A 68 -8.72 1.00 -13.83
N GLN A 69 -8.78 1.64 -14.99
CA GLN A 69 -9.85 1.41 -15.98
C GLN A 69 -9.86 -0.04 -16.48
N LYS A 70 -8.69 -0.58 -16.79
CA LYS A 70 -8.53 -1.96 -17.28
C LYS A 70 -9.01 -2.99 -16.25
N HIS A 71 -8.74 -2.75 -14.97
CA HIS A 71 -9.02 -3.72 -13.90
C HIS A 71 -10.29 -3.41 -13.09
N GLY A 72 -11.10 -2.47 -13.55
CA GLY A 72 -12.38 -2.16 -12.92
C GLY A 72 -12.26 -1.42 -11.59
N VAL A 73 -11.14 -0.75 -11.33
CA VAL A 73 -10.97 0.11 -10.17
C VAL A 73 -11.60 1.46 -10.48
N THR A 74 -12.69 1.78 -9.80
CA THR A 74 -13.47 3.02 -10.07
C THR A 74 -12.72 4.25 -9.58
N LEU A 75 -12.56 5.24 -10.46
CA LEU A 75 -11.95 6.52 -10.13
C LEU A 75 -13.00 7.62 -10.14
N THR A 76 -12.94 8.54 -9.17
CA THR A 76 -13.78 9.73 -9.14
C THR A 76 -13.17 10.82 -10.03
N GLU A 77 -13.97 11.85 -10.38
CA GLU A 77 -13.46 13.03 -11.07
C GLU A 77 -12.35 13.73 -10.28
N ALA A 78 -12.52 13.81 -8.96
CA ALA A 78 -11.52 14.44 -8.10
C ALA A 78 -10.18 13.69 -8.16
N GLU A 79 -10.21 12.37 -8.18
CA GLU A 79 -9.00 11.55 -8.29
C GLU A 79 -8.32 11.74 -9.64
N ILE A 80 -9.08 11.84 -10.72
CA ILE A 80 -8.52 12.08 -12.05
C ILE A 80 -7.88 13.47 -12.13
N LYS A 81 -8.47 14.47 -11.48
CA LYS A 81 -7.94 15.83 -11.42
C LYS A 81 -6.72 15.95 -10.50
N ALA A 82 -6.58 15.07 -9.51
CA ALA A 82 -5.47 15.05 -8.58
C ALA A 82 -4.84 13.65 -8.56
N PRO A 83 -4.23 13.21 -9.66
CA PRO A 83 -3.84 11.80 -9.85
C PRO A 83 -2.77 11.30 -8.89
N ALA A 84 -2.11 12.20 -8.16
CA ALA A 84 -1.12 11.80 -7.14
C ALA A 84 -1.68 10.86 -6.07
N VAL A 85 -3.00 10.85 -5.85
CA VAL A 85 -3.65 9.98 -4.85
C VAL A 85 -4.06 8.61 -5.41
N ILE A 86 -3.99 8.41 -6.73
CA ILE A 86 -4.48 7.18 -7.38
C ILE A 86 -3.62 5.96 -6.99
N HIS A 87 -2.32 6.16 -6.74
CA HIS A 87 -1.42 5.05 -6.38
C HIS A 87 -1.88 4.30 -5.12
N ALA A 88 -2.54 4.97 -4.20
CA ALA A 88 -3.07 4.32 -3.00
C ALA A 88 -4.17 3.32 -3.37
N LYS A 89 -5.11 3.74 -4.19
CA LYS A 89 -6.25 2.93 -4.61
C LYS A 89 -5.79 1.75 -5.47
N TYR A 90 -4.95 2.02 -6.47
CA TYR A 90 -4.41 0.95 -7.32
C TYR A 90 -3.44 0.04 -6.56
N GLY A 91 -2.70 0.59 -5.60
CA GLY A 91 -1.83 -0.17 -4.71
C GLY A 91 -2.61 -1.18 -3.88
N ALA A 92 -3.78 -0.80 -3.37
CA ALA A 92 -4.67 -1.72 -2.66
C ALA A 92 -5.12 -2.86 -3.58
N TYR A 93 -5.48 -2.55 -4.83
CA TYR A 93 -5.83 -3.54 -5.83
C TYR A 93 -4.67 -4.53 -6.09
N LEU A 94 -3.45 -4.00 -6.28
CA LEU A 94 -2.26 -4.84 -6.50
C LEU A 94 -1.95 -5.71 -5.29
N ALA A 95 -2.03 -5.16 -4.09
CA ALA A 95 -1.76 -5.89 -2.85
C ALA A 95 -2.66 -7.12 -2.76
N GLU A 96 -3.94 -6.96 -3.06
CA GLU A 96 -4.92 -8.05 -3.03
C GLU A 96 -4.72 -9.04 -4.17
N ASN A 97 -4.64 -8.55 -5.41
CA ASN A 97 -4.74 -9.41 -6.60
C ASN A 97 -3.40 -9.91 -7.12
N LYS A 98 -2.29 -9.23 -6.84
CA LYS A 98 -0.96 -9.63 -7.29
C LYS A 98 -0.08 -10.15 -6.16
N TYR A 99 -0.15 -9.54 -5.00
CA TYR A 99 0.74 -9.87 -3.88
C TYR A 99 0.08 -10.76 -2.81
N GLY A 100 -1.17 -11.14 -3.02
CA GLY A 100 -1.85 -12.13 -2.19
C GLY A 100 -2.24 -11.67 -0.79
N ILE A 101 -2.35 -10.37 -0.57
CA ILE A 101 -2.83 -9.82 0.71
C ILE A 101 -4.35 -10.00 0.76
N GLN A 102 -4.85 -10.74 1.76
CA GLN A 102 -6.28 -11.00 1.89
C GLN A 102 -6.92 -10.26 3.06
N ASP A 103 -6.12 -9.70 3.96
CA ASP A 103 -6.63 -9.02 5.14
C ASP A 103 -7.27 -7.68 4.75
N PRO A 104 -8.60 -7.51 4.97
CA PRO A 104 -9.29 -6.30 4.57
C PRO A 104 -8.82 -5.05 5.32
N GLU A 105 -8.28 -5.17 6.54
CA GLU A 105 -7.72 -4.04 7.27
C GLU A 105 -6.46 -3.50 6.58
N ILE A 106 -5.60 -4.40 6.10
CA ILE A 106 -4.38 -4.00 5.38
C ILE A 106 -4.76 -3.35 4.05
N ILE A 107 -5.69 -3.94 3.30
CA ILE A 107 -6.16 -3.39 2.02
C ILE A 107 -6.77 -2.00 2.22
N SER A 108 -7.59 -1.82 3.26
CA SER A 108 -8.17 -0.52 3.60
C SER A 108 -7.09 0.51 3.92
N ALA A 109 -6.12 0.15 4.74
CA ALA A 109 -5.04 1.05 5.13
C ALA A 109 -4.24 1.52 3.91
N ILE A 110 -3.93 0.63 2.98
CA ILE A 110 -3.25 0.98 1.73
C ILE A 110 -4.11 1.95 0.91
N ALA A 111 -5.39 1.62 0.73
CA ALA A 111 -6.30 2.41 -0.10
C ALA A 111 -6.48 3.84 0.41
N CYS A 112 -6.49 4.05 1.72
CA CYS A 112 -6.77 5.36 2.31
C CYS A 112 -5.54 6.10 2.83
N HIS A 113 -4.32 5.59 2.60
CA HIS A 113 -3.13 6.17 3.24
C HIS A 113 -2.81 7.60 2.80
N THR A 114 -3.29 8.06 1.64
CA THR A 114 -3.05 9.43 1.17
C THR A 114 -4.15 10.41 1.57
N THR A 115 -5.38 9.95 1.71
CA THR A 115 -6.55 10.82 1.89
C THR A 115 -7.29 10.59 3.20
N GLY A 116 -7.07 9.44 3.84
CA GLY A 116 -7.95 9.01 4.92
C GLY A 116 -9.34 8.61 4.40
N LYS A 117 -10.23 8.33 5.31
CA LYS A 117 -11.64 8.02 5.03
C LYS A 117 -12.47 8.23 6.30
N PRO A 118 -13.82 8.31 6.19
CA PRO A 118 -14.69 8.29 7.38
C PRO A 118 -14.49 6.98 8.17
N ASP A 119 -14.62 7.07 9.50
CA ASP A 119 -14.56 5.91 10.40
C ASP A 119 -13.30 5.06 10.24
N MET A 120 -12.13 5.72 10.26
CA MET A 120 -10.84 5.04 10.16
C MET A 120 -10.61 4.08 11.33
N THR A 121 -10.05 2.90 11.02
CA THR A 121 -9.57 1.97 12.05
C THR A 121 -8.19 2.41 12.55
N THR A 122 -7.68 1.71 13.58
CA THR A 122 -6.35 1.99 14.12
C THR A 122 -5.25 1.85 13.06
N LEU A 123 -5.40 0.89 12.14
CA LEU A 123 -4.40 0.68 11.08
C LEU A 123 -4.47 1.74 9.98
N ASP A 124 -5.66 2.19 9.64
CA ASP A 124 -5.87 3.21 8.62
C ASP A 124 -5.15 4.52 8.96
#